data_7e2906e8f12c985e98f77545d5749c12
#
_entry.id   7e2906e8f12c985e98f77545d5749c12
#
_cell.length_a   1.000
_cell.length_b   1.000
_cell.length_c   1.000
_cell.angle_alpha   90.00
_cell.angle_beta   90.00
_cell.angle_gamma   90.00
#
_symmetry.space_group_name_H-M   'P 1'
#
loop_
_entity.id
_entity.type
_entity.pdbx_description
1 polymer ?
#
loop_
_entity_poly.entity_id
_entity_poly.type
_entity_poly.pdbx_seq_one_letter_code
_entity_poly.pdbx_strand_id
1 'polypeptide(L)'
;MKICIIGPGFSQIPPVGWGAVEIVIWDTANTLKELGHQVDIINTTDPQQILSTINQINPDFVHVHYDDYVFLYPYIQFPKAITTHYGYLERPEMYGAYSHKANGFANIKPNIFALSDGIKSIYQNQMRIAEQNLYTVPNGVINDNFRFTNVPEFPNRSIYLAKVDYRKRQCLFQSIPSIYYAGNIVDERFDRNKNYLGEWSKEYLYNNLTDYANLILLSDGEAHPLVCMEALSAGLG
;
A
#
# COMPACT_ATOMS: atom_id res chain seq x y z
N MET A 1 19.52 9.33 12.30
CA MET A 1 19.53 7.86 12.37
C MET A 1 19.84 7.31 11.00
N LYS A 2 20.44 6.12 10.94
CA LYS A 2 20.61 5.34 9.72
C LYS A 2 19.52 4.28 9.62
N ILE A 3 18.63 4.42 8.64
CA ILE A 3 17.43 3.59 8.49
C ILE A 3 17.57 2.74 7.24
N CYS A 4 17.25 1.45 7.34
CA CYS A 4 17.18 0.56 6.20
C CYS A 4 15.73 0.15 5.96
N ILE A 5 15.23 0.39 4.74
CA ILE A 5 13.89 0.00 4.32
C ILE A 5 13.99 -1.21 3.37
N ILE A 6 13.22 -2.26 3.64
CA ILE A 6 13.21 -3.48 2.83
C ILE A 6 11.90 -3.53 2.04
N GLY A 7 12.01 -3.44 0.72
CA GLY A 7 10.88 -3.56 -0.23
C GLY A 7 10.63 -5.01 -0.66
N PRO A 8 9.53 -5.27 -1.39
CA PRO A 8 9.13 -6.62 -1.83
C PRO A 8 10.08 -7.29 -2.82
N GLY A 9 10.84 -6.51 -3.58
CA GLY A 9 11.83 -7.03 -4.54
C GLY A 9 11.27 -7.39 -5.93
N PHE A 10 9.96 -7.23 -6.18
CA PHE A 10 9.33 -7.63 -7.45
C PHE A 10 9.29 -6.51 -8.50
N SER A 11 9.23 -5.28 -8.06
CA SER A 11 9.18 -4.09 -8.90
C SER A 11 10.24 -3.10 -8.45
N GLN A 12 10.73 -2.27 -9.36
CA GLN A 12 11.72 -1.25 -8.98
C GLN A 12 11.13 -0.19 -8.03
N ILE A 13 11.99 0.46 -7.25
CA ILE A 13 11.65 1.58 -6.38
C ILE A 13 12.53 2.79 -6.79
N PRO A 14 11.95 3.95 -7.21
CA PRO A 14 10.51 4.18 -7.43
C PRO A 14 9.95 3.35 -8.59
N PRO A 15 8.64 3.02 -8.56
CA PRO A 15 8.04 2.24 -9.63
C PRO A 15 7.86 3.07 -10.90
N VAL A 16 7.92 2.39 -12.05
CA VAL A 16 7.47 2.94 -13.32
C VAL A 16 5.98 2.58 -13.46
N GLY A 17 5.09 3.56 -13.33
CA GLY A 17 3.65 3.35 -13.34
C GLY A 17 3.08 2.96 -11.97
N TRP A 18 2.31 1.87 -11.90
CA TRP A 18 1.62 1.44 -10.69
C TRP A 18 2.53 0.60 -9.77
N GLY A 19 2.38 0.81 -8.47
CA GLY A 19 3.14 0.11 -7.43
C GLY A 19 2.93 0.81 -6.09
N ALA A 20 1.77 0.57 -5.44
CA ALA A 20 1.39 1.30 -4.23
C ALA A 20 2.41 1.14 -3.09
N VAL A 21 2.90 -0.07 -2.87
CA VAL A 21 3.88 -0.35 -1.81
C VAL A 21 5.21 0.32 -2.13
N GLU A 22 5.66 0.23 -3.38
CA GLU A 22 6.89 0.83 -3.87
C GLU A 22 6.85 2.36 -3.78
N ILE A 23 5.69 2.98 -4.04
CA ILE A 23 5.48 4.43 -3.86
C ILE A 23 5.59 4.80 -2.39
N VAL A 24 4.90 4.08 -1.50
CA VAL A 24 4.98 4.33 -0.05
C VAL A 24 6.42 4.24 0.44
N ILE A 25 7.18 3.23 0.00
CA ILE A 25 8.58 3.08 0.37
C ILE A 25 9.41 4.26 -0.12
N TRP A 26 9.22 4.66 -1.37
CA TRP A 26 9.96 5.77 -1.97
C TRP A 26 9.67 7.10 -1.27
N ASP A 27 8.39 7.42 -1.08
CA ASP A 27 7.96 8.66 -0.44
C ASP A 27 8.40 8.72 1.02
N THR A 28 8.27 7.60 1.76
CA THR A 28 8.76 7.47 3.14
C THR A 28 10.27 7.68 3.20
N ALA A 29 11.04 7.05 2.29
CA ALA A 29 12.49 7.19 2.28
C ALA A 29 12.92 8.65 2.01
N ASN A 30 12.27 9.34 1.08
CA ASN A 30 12.59 10.73 0.76
C ASN A 30 12.21 11.67 1.91
N THR A 31 11.02 11.53 2.48
CA THR A 31 10.59 12.33 3.63
C THR A 31 11.52 12.14 4.83
N LEU A 32 11.95 10.91 5.11
CA LEU A 32 12.93 10.65 6.18
C LEU A 32 14.30 11.29 5.89
N LYS A 33 14.75 11.33 4.62
CA LYS A 33 15.98 12.04 4.23
C LYS A 33 15.85 13.55 4.43
N GLU A 34 14.69 14.14 4.07
CA GLU A 34 14.38 15.56 4.31
C GLU A 34 14.38 15.89 5.80
N LEU A 35 13.98 14.94 6.66
CA LEU A 35 14.06 15.05 8.12
C LEU A 35 15.46 14.82 8.69
N GLY A 36 16.49 14.67 7.83
CA GLY A 36 17.88 14.55 8.23
C GLY A 36 18.33 13.14 8.59
N HIS A 37 17.59 12.09 8.20
CA HIS A 37 18.00 10.71 8.37
C HIS A 37 18.80 10.21 7.15
N GLN A 38 19.73 9.29 7.37
CA GLN A 38 20.32 8.51 6.29
C GLN A 38 19.41 7.30 6.01
N VAL A 39 18.95 7.15 4.75
CA VAL A 39 18.01 6.07 4.39
C VAL A 39 18.53 5.28 3.21
N ASP A 40 18.66 3.97 3.41
CA ASP A 40 19.03 2.99 2.40
C ASP A 40 17.79 2.10 2.09
N ILE A 41 17.56 1.79 0.80
CA ILE A 41 16.49 0.88 0.38
C ILE A 41 17.12 -0.40 -0.15
N ILE A 42 16.71 -1.55 0.41
CA ILE A 42 17.02 -2.89 -0.10
C ILE A 42 15.77 -3.42 -0.80
N ASN A 43 15.88 -3.73 -2.09
CA ASN A 43 14.75 -4.17 -2.90
C ASN A 43 15.15 -5.38 -3.76
N THR A 44 15.17 -6.55 -3.15
CA THR A 44 15.51 -7.84 -3.77
C THR A 44 14.69 -8.95 -3.14
N THR A 45 14.46 -10.04 -3.89
CA THR A 45 13.77 -11.24 -3.39
C THR A 45 14.74 -12.26 -2.77
N ASP A 46 16.05 -12.02 -2.81
CA ASP A 46 17.05 -12.92 -2.25
C ASP A 46 17.26 -12.67 -0.74
N PRO A 47 16.83 -13.60 0.14
CA PRO A 47 16.97 -13.46 1.59
C PRO A 47 18.43 -13.31 2.06
N GLN A 48 19.38 -13.99 1.42
CA GLN A 48 20.78 -13.90 1.80
C GLN A 48 21.37 -12.54 1.45
N GLN A 49 21.02 -12.02 0.28
CA GLN A 49 21.40 -10.67 -0.13
C GLN A 49 20.79 -9.62 0.81
N ILE A 50 19.50 -9.76 1.20
CA ILE A 50 18.87 -8.87 2.18
C ILE A 50 19.70 -8.83 3.47
N LEU A 51 19.93 -9.99 4.10
CA LEU A 51 20.62 -10.06 5.39
C LEU A 51 22.07 -9.58 5.31
N SER A 52 22.81 -9.94 4.25
CA SER A 52 24.18 -9.49 4.06
C SER A 52 24.28 -7.97 3.85
N THR A 53 23.36 -7.40 3.08
CA THR A 53 23.31 -5.96 2.82
C THR A 53 22.94 -5.18 4.09
N ILE A 54 21.97 -5.66 4.89
CA ILE A 54 21.65 -5.04 6.19
C ILE A 54 22.91 -4.98 7.08
N ASN A 55 23.64 -6.08 7.17
CA ASN A 55 24.87 -6.14 7.99
C ASN A 55 25.95 -5.18 7.47
N GLN A 56 26.12 -5.02 6.16
CA GLN A 56 27.04 -4.04 5.57
C GLN A 56 26.61 -2.59 5.84
N ILE A 57 25.30 -2.31 5.75
CA ILE A 57 24.74 -1.00 6.06
C ILE A 57 24.93 -0.67 7.54
N ASN A 58 24.78 -1.63 8.43
CA ASN A 58 24.81 -1.47 9.89
C ASN A 58 23.86 -0.34 10.35
N PRO A 59 22.51 -0.49 10.14
CA PRO A 59 21.53 0.55 10.41
C PRO A 59 21.18 0.64 11.91
N ASP A 60 20.64 1.80 12.31
CA ASP A 60 20.03 1.97 13.63
C ASP A 60 18.63 1.34 13.70
N PHE A 61 17.93 1.24 12.54
CA PHE A 61 16.58 0.68 12.44
C PHE A 61 16.34 0.03 11.07
N VAL A 62 15.57 -1.06 11.04
CA VAL A 62 15.16 -1.77 9.83
C VAL A 62 13.62 -1.79 9.74
N HIS A 63 13.07 -1.28 8.63
CA HIS A 63 11.64 -1.34 8.35
C HIS A 63 11.35 -2.29 7.18
N VAL A 64 10.60 -3.36 7.45
CA VAL A 64 10.25 -4.38 6.46
C VAL A 64 8.86 -4.08 5.90
N HIS A 65 8.74 -3.90 4.58
CA HIS A 65 7.45 -3.61 3.91
C HIS A 65 6.86 -4.80 3.15
N TYR A 66 7.29 -6.01 3.46
CA TYR A 66 6.76 -7.21 2.82
C TYR A 66 6.53 -8.32 3.86
N ASP A 67 5.30 -8.79 3.95
CA ASP A 67 4.84 -9.71 4.98
C ASP A 67 5.44 -11.13 4.87
N ASP A 68 5.81 -11.61 3.67
CA ASP A 68 6.51 -12.88 3.53
C ASP A 68 7.90 -12.85 4.20
N TYR A 69 8.48 -11.67 4.38
CA TYR A 69 9.74 -11.52 5.12
C TYR A 69 9.59 -11.58 6.64
N VAL A 70 8.38 -11.86 7.17
CA VAL A 70 8.23 -12.20 8.58
C VAL A 70 9.15 -13.36 8.99
N PHE A 71 9.41 -14.30 8.08
CA PHE A 71 10.31 -15.43 8.33
C PHE A 71 11.79 -15.03 8.37
N LEU A 72 12.18 -13.90 7.80
CA LEU A 72 13.52 -13.31 7.92
C LEU A 72 13.69 -12.49 9.20
N TYR A 73 12.59 -12.04 9.79
CA TYR A 73 12.58 -11.14 10.94
C TYR A 73 13.47 -11.62 12.09
N PRO A 74 13.50 -12.91 12.51
CA PRO A 74 14.38 -13.38 13.59
C PRO A 74 15.87 -13.25 13.28
N TYR A 75 16.26 -13.23 12.01
CA TYR A 75 17.68 -13.18 11.59
C TYR A 75 18.22 -11.75 11.47
N ILE A 76 17.37 -10.74 11.47
CA ILE A 76 17.78 -9.33 11.49
C ILE A 76 18.18 -8.97 12.92
N GLN A 77 19.43 -8.57 13.16
CA GLN A 77 19.97 -8.32 14.51
C GLN A 77 19.81 -6.87 15.00
N PHE A 78 19.16 -6.02 14.21
CA PHE A 78 18.94 -4.60 14.49
C PHE A 78 17.53 -4.34 15.03
N PRO A 79 17.26 -3.19 15.71
CA PRO A 79 15.89 -2.73 15.97
C PRO A 79 15.08 -2.71 14.69
N LYS A 80 13.86 -3.24 14.73
CA LYS A 80 13.09 -3.48 13.49
C LYS A 80 11.60 -3.51 13.71
N ALA A 81 10.84 -3.22 12.65
CA ALA A 81 9.41 -3.43 12.56
C ALA A 81 9.03 -3.94 11.15
N ILE A 82 7.84 -4.50 11.03
CA ILE A 82 7.28 -4.96 9.77
C ILE A 82 5.91 -4.30 9.52
N THR A 83 5.63 -3.97 8.26
CA THR A 83 4.33 -3.48 7.81
C THR A 83 3.74 -4.43 6.77
N THR A 84 2.46 -4.75 6.90
CA THR A 84 1.67 -5.48 5.92
C THR A 84 0.77 -4.51 5.16
N HIS A 85 0.91 -4.50 3.82
CA HIS A 85 0.13 -3.61 2.94
C HIS A 85 -1.09 -4.27 2.30
N TYR A 86 -1.34 -5.54 2.60
CA TYR A 86 -2.36 -6.34 1.93
C TYR A 86 -3.62 -6.50 2.77
N GLY A 87 -4.79 -6.40 2.11
CA GLY A 87 -6.10 -6.54 2.73
C GLY A 87 -6.49 -7.98 3.13
N TYR A 88 -5.59 -8.97 2.98
CA TYR A 88 -5.89 -10.37 3.32
C TYR A 88 -6.16 -10.58 4.82
N LEU A 89 -5.70 -9.68 5.66
CA LEU A 89 -5.98 -9.75 7.10
C LEU A 89 -7.46 -9.57 7.41
N GLU A 90 -8.19 -8.80 6.61
CA GLU A 90 -9.64 -8.61 6.75
C GLU A 90 -10.46 -9.70 6.04
N ARG A 91 -9.89 -10.32 5.02
CA ARG A 91 -10.56 -11.33 4.18
C ARG A 91 -9.69 -12.57 3.98
N PRO A 92 -9.39 -13.31 5.07
CA PRO A 92 -8.46 -14.43 5.04
C PRO A 92 -8.90 -15.56 4.08
N GLU A 93 -10.20 -15.72 3.87
CA GLU A 93 -10.78 -16.72 2.98
C GLU A 93 -10.43 -16.51 1.50
N MET A 94 -10.04 -15.31 1.12
CA MET A 94 -9.66 -14.97 -0.26
C MET A 94 -8.19 -15.27 -0.58
N TYR A 95 -7.39 -15.68 0.39
CA TYR A 95 -5.94 -15.83 0.24
C TYR A 95 -5.45 -17.20 0.68
N GLY A 96 -5.08 -18.05 -0.28
CA GLY A 96 -4.62 -19.41 -0.01
C GLY A 96 -3.37 -19.50 0.89
N ALA A 97 -2.54 -18.48 0.92
CA ALA A 97 -1.35 -18.41 1.78
C ALA A 97 -1.62 -17.79 3.17
N TYR A 98 -2.85 -17.42 3.49
CA TYR A 98 -3.18 -16.71 4.73
C TYR A 98 -2.69 -17.46 5.98
N SER A 99 -3.01 -18.76 6.10
CA SER A 99 -2.66 -19.55 7.27
C SER A 99 -1.14 -19.61 7.51
N HIS A 100 -0.35 -19.70 6.44
CA HIS A 100 1.11 -19.71 6.54
C HIS A 100 1.64 -18.38 7.08
N LYS A 101 1.18 -17.26 6.55
CA LYS A 101 1.56 -15.91 6.99
C LYS A 101 1.10 -15.64 8.41
N ALA A 102 -0.16 -15.93 8.74
CA ALA A 102 -0.73 -15.75 10.08
C ALA A 102 0.04 -16.55 11.14
N ASN A 103 0.41 -17.80 10.82
CA ASN A 103 1.25 -18.62 11.68
C ASN A 103 2.65 -18.01 11.86
N GLY A 104 3.25 -17.47 10.80
CA GLY A 104 4.51 -16.75 10.87
C GLY A 104 4.44 -15.60 11.88
N PHE A 105 3.47 -14.71 11.75
CA PHE A 105 3.25 -13.60 12.68
C PHE A 105 2.95 -14.06 14.11
N ALA A 106 2.08 -15.05 14.27
CA ALA A 106 1.71 -15.57 15.61
C ALA A 106 2.86 -16.23 16.35
N ASN A 107 3.78 -16.90 15.65
CA ASN A 107 4.93 -17.58 16.23
C ASN A 107 6.12 -16.62 16.50
N ILE A 108 6.38 -15.69 15.57
CA ILE A 108 7.54 -14.79 15.63
C ILE A 108 7.24 -13.56 16.49
N LYS A 109 5.98 -13.09 16.51
CA LYS A 109 5.50 -11.93 17.28
C LYS A 109 6.36 -10.67 17.06
N PRO A 110 6.52 -10.22 15.81
CA PRO A 110 7.35 -9.08 15.50
C PRO A 110 6.78 -7.76 16.05
N ASN A 111 7.57 -6.70 16.06
CA ASN A 111 7.04 -5.35 16.13
C ASN A 111 6.34 -5.01 14.81
N ILE A 112 5.14 -4.48 14.86
CA ILE A 112 4.31 -4.21 13.68
C ILE A 112 3.90 -2.74 13.64
N PHE A 113 4.10 -2.12 12.49
CA PHE A 113 3.43 -0.89 12.13
C PHE A 113 2.16 -1.26 11.37
N ALA A 114 1.04 -1.26 12.08
CA ALA A 114 -0.28 -1.57 11.53
C ALA A 114 -0.85 -0.32 10.84
N LEU A 115 -1.39 -0.49 9.63
CA LEU A 115 -1.88 0.63 8.82
C LEU A 115 -3.18 1.24 9.32
N SER A 116 -3.90 0.56 10.23
CA SER A 116 -5.11 1.06 10.88
C SER A 116 -5.31 0.37 12.22
N ASP A 117 -6.20 0.93 13.07
CA ASP A 117 -6.59 0.29 14.33
C ASP A 117 -7.35 -1.02 14.10
N GLY A 118 -8.09 -1.15 12.98
CA GLY A 118 -8.71 -2.40 12.57
C GLY A 118 -7.65 -3.49 12.32
N ILE A 119 -6.62 -3.19 11.55
CA ILE A 119 -5.49 -4.10 11.29
C ILE A 119 -4.73 -4.41 12.59
N LYS A 120 -4.47 -3.40 13.45
CA LYS A 120 -3.88 -3.60 14.78
C LYS A 120 -4.68 -4.61 15.60
N SER A 121 -6.00 -4.45 15.62
CA SER A 121 -6.91 -5.35 16.36
C SER A 121 -6.86 -6.80 15.84
N ILE A 122 -6.70 -7.00 14.54
CA ILE A 122 -6.54 -8.35 13.95
C ILE A 122 -5.24 -9.00 14.46
N TYR A 123 -4.13 -8.29 14.43
CA TYR A 123 -2.86 -8.82 14.96
C TYR A 123 -2.95 -9.16 16.45
N GLN A 124 -3.59 -8.29 17.23
CA GLN A 124 -3.76 -8.49 18.66
C GLN A 124 -4.66 -9.69 18.99
N ASN A 125 -5.83 -9.76 18.36
CA ASN A 125 -6.88 -10.71 18.74
C ASN A 125 -6.70 -12.08 18.07
N GLN A 126 -6.32 -12.12 16.79
CA GLN A 126 -6.21 -13.37 16.04
C GLN A 126 -4.81 -13.98 16.10
N MET A 127 -3.75 -13.15 16.07
CA MET A 127 -2.37 -13.62 16.08
C MET A 127 -1.73 -13.50 17.47
N ARG A 128 -2.46 -12.98 18.47
CA ARG A 128 -2.02 -12.87 19.88
C ARG A 128 -0.69 -12.13 20.04
N ILE A 129 -0.49 -11.10 19.26
CA ILE A 129 0.68 -10.21 19.36
C ILE A 129 0.41 -9.21 20.48
N ALA A 130 1.37 -9.04 21.38
CA ALA A 130 1.24 -8.14 22.53
C ALA A 130 1.12 -6.67 22.07
N GLU A 131 0.31 -5.88 22.77
CA GLU A 131 0.01 -4.50 22.42
C GLU A 131 1.28 -3.62 22.32
N GLN A 132 2.26 -3.85 23.17
CA GLN A 132 3.53 -3.11 23.14
C GLN A 132 4.35 -3.32 21.86
N ASN A 133 4.02 -4.34 21.06
CA ASN A 133 4.65 -4.61 19.77
C ASN A 133 3.83 -4.05 18.58
N LEU A 134 2.70 -3.38 18.85
CA LEU A 134 1.76 -2.94 17.84
C LEU A 134 1.62 -1.41 17.84
N TYR A 135 1.97 -0.79 16.74
CA TYR A 135 1.90 0.65 16.55
C TYR A 135 1.01 0.96 15.34
N THR A 136 0.01 1.83 15.50
CA THR A 136 -0.79 2.29 14.35
C THR A 136 -0.01 3.37 13.60
N VAL A 137 0.39 3.06 12.36
CA VAL A 137 1.13 3.96 11.47
C VAL A 137 0.46 3.90 10.11
N PRO A 138 -0.50 4.79 9.81
CA PRO A 138 -1.23 4.79 8.56
C PRO A 138 -0.32 5.19 7.38
N ASN A 139 -0.71 4.77 6.17
CA ASN A 139 -0.10 5.30 4.95
C ASN A 139 -0.38 6.81 4.83
N GLY A 140 0.50 7.52 4.18
CA GLY A 140 0.33 8.91 3.78
C GLY A 140 0.62 9.12 2.31
N VAL A 141 0.32 10.31 1.83
CA VAL A 141 0.68 10.80 0.49
C VAL A 141 1.27 12.21 0.61
N ILE A 142 2.05 12.61 -0.39
CA ILE A 142 2.62 13.96 -0.46
C ILE A 142 1.56 14.88 -1.08
N ASN A 143 0.91 15.69 -0.25
CA ASN A 143 -0.20 16.58 -0.67
C ASN A 143 0.18 17.51 -1.82
N ASP A 144 1.39 18.05 -1.81
CA ASP A 144 1.88 19.01 -2.80
C ASP A 144 1.97 18.43 -4.22
N ASN A 145 1.90 17.12 -4.37
CA ASN A 145 1.83 16.48 -5.68
C ASN A 145 0.47 16.66 -6.35
N PHE A 146 -0.60 16.91 -5.57
CA PHE A 146 -1.96 16.92 -6.11
C PHE A 146 -2.45 18.33 -6.41
N ARG A 147 -2.96 18.52 -7.63
CA ARG A 147 -3.78 19.69 -7.93
C ARG A 147 -5.06 19.60 -7.08
N PHE A 148 -5.45 20.72 -6.50
CA PHE A 148 -6.66 20.83 -5.68
C PHE A 148 -7.63 21.85 -6.28
N THR A 149 -8.91 21.51 -6.32
CA THR A 149 -9.99 22.46 -6.61
C THR A 149 -11.22 22.20 -5.76
N ASN A 150 -11.92 23.26 -5.37
CA ASN A 150 -13.20 23.18 -4.67
C ASN A 150 -14.39 22.95 -5.63
N VAL A 151 -14.16 23.09 -6.94
CA VAL A 151 -15.20 22.96 -7.96
C VAL A 151 -14.68 21.98 -9.01
N PRO A 152 -15.12 20.71 -8.95
CA PRO A 152 -14.69 19.71 -9.91
C PRO A 152 -15.25 20.03 -11.32
N GLU A 153 -14.49 19.71 -12.35
CA GLU A 153 -14.94 19.83 -13.74
C GLU A 153 -16.15 18.92 -14.03
N PHE A 154 -16.16 17.73 -13.39
CA PHE A 154 -17.21 16.73 -13.56
C PHE A 154 -18.01 16.54 -12.26
N PRO A 155 -18.88 17.48 -11.84
CA PRO A 155 -19.56 17.45 -10.55
C PRO A 155 -20.54 16.27 -10.37
N ASN A 156 -20.93 15.62 -11.47
CA ASN A 156 -21.84 14.47 -11.47
C ASN A 156 -21.12 13.14 -11.78
N ARG A 157 -19.80 13.12 -11.76
CA ARG A 157 -19.02 11.92 -12.04
C ARG A 157 -18.20 11.51 -10.82
N SER A 158 -18.22 10.23 -10.54
CA SER A 158 -17.33 9.58 -9.58
C SER A 158 -16.25 8.80 -10.31
N ILE A 159 -15.05 8.73 -9.74
CA ILE A 159 -13.94 7.95 -10.28
C ILE A 159 -13.69 6.71 -9.44
N TYR A 160 -13.54 5.55 -10.07
CA TYR A 160 -13.02 4.34 -9.46
C TYR A 160 -11.60 4.10 -9.97
N LEU A 161 -10.62 4.59 -9.24
CA LEU A 161 -9.21 4.54 -9.62
C LEU A 161 -8.53 3.37 -8.92
N ALA A 162 -8.34 2.28 -9.62
CA ALA A 162 -7.67 1.09 -9.12
C ALA A 162 -7.36 0.10 -10.26
N LYS A 163 -6.43 -0.84 -10.02
CA LYS A 163 -6.33 -2.04 -10.83
C LYS A 163 -7.71 -2.70 -10.92
N VAL A 164 -8.17 -3.01 -12.13
CA VAL A 164 -9.44 -3.69 -12.36
C VAL A 164 -9.25 -5.18 -12.15
N ASP A 165 -9.64 -5.67 -10.99
CA ASP A 165 -9.53 -7.08 -10.63
C ASP A 165 -10.77 -7.58 -9.87
N TYR A 166 -10.83 -8.90 -9.68
CA TYR A 166 -11.97 -9.56 -9.02
C TYR A 166 -12.24 -8.97 -7.62
N ARG A 167 -11.21 -8.71 -6.83
CA ARG A 167 -11.30 -8.18 -5.46
C ARG A 167 -11.81 -6.74 -5.44
N LYS A 168 -11.47 -5.96 -6.44
CA LYS A 168 -11.91 -4.56 -6.57
C LYS A 168 -13.35 -4.42 -7.10
N ARG A 169 -13.93 -5.48 -7.66
CA ARG A 169 -15.36 -5.62 -7.98
C ARG A 169 -15.92 -4.62 -8.99
N GLN A 170 -15.08 -3.90 -9.75
CA GLN A 170 -15.54 -2.86 -10.69
C GLN A 170 -16.57 -3.36 -11.69
N CYS A 171 -16.41 -4.60 -12.19
CA CYS A 171 -17.33 -5.20 -13.16
C CYS A 171 -18.79 -5.29 -12.67
N LEU A 172 -19.02 -5.34 -11.35
CA LEU A 172 -20.37 -5.41 -10.77
C LEU A 172 -21.12 -4.06 -10.83
N PHE A 173 -20.40 -2.96 -11.00
CA PHE A 173 -20.96 -1.60 -10.91
C PHE A 173 -20.93 -0.83 -12.23
N GLN A 174 -20.53 -1.48 -13.34
CA GLN A 174 -20.43 -0.83 -14.66
C GLN A 174 -21.77 -0.43 -15.28
N SER A 175 -22.90 -0.85 -14.71
CA SER A 175 -24.23 -0.38 -15.10
C SER A 175 -24.55 1.03 -14.59
N ILE A 176 -23.75 1.56 -13.65
CA ILE A 176 -23.94 2.89 -13.07
C ILE A 176 -23.26 3.93 -13.96
N PRO A 177 -24.02 4.79 -14.69
CA PRO A 177 -23.46 5.66 -15.71
C PRO A 177 -22.61 6.80 -15.18
N SER A 178 -22.72 7.13 -13.89
CA SER A 178 -21.93 8.20 -13.25
C SER A 178 -20.57 7.72 -12.71
N ILE A 179 -20.28 6.42 -12.73
CA ILE A 179 -18.99 5.88 -12.30
C ILE A 179 -18.07 5.71 -13.51
N TYR A 180 -16.91 6.32 -13.44
CA TYR A 180 -15.83 6.21 -14.41
C TYR A 180 -14.69 5.37 -13.82
N TYR A 181 -13.99 4.61 -14.65
CA TYR A 181 -13.01 3.64 -14.22
C TYR A 181 -11.65 3.92 -14.84
N ALA A 182 -10.59 3.97 -14.01
CA ALA A 182 -9.23 4.10 -14.48
C ALA A 182 -8.33 3.07 -13.78
N GLY A 183 -7.44 2.44 -14.56
CA GLY A 183 -6.47 1.44 -14.08
C GLY A 183 -6.29 0.28 -15.04
N ASN A 184 -5.23 -0.51 -14.84
CA ASN A 184 -4.98 -1.66 -15.69
C ASN A 184 -5.99 -2.79 -15.43
N ILE A 185 -6.42 -3.47 -16.51
CA ILE A 185 -7.48 -4.48 -16.46
C ILE A 185 -6.86 -5.87 -16.42
N VAL A 186 -7.27 -6.65 -15.39
CA VAL A 186 -6.96 -8.07 -15.22
C VAL A 186 -8.23 -8.92 -15.17
N ASP A 187 -9.36 -8.32 -14.73
CA ASP A 187 -10.66 -9.00 -14.72
C ASP A 187 -11.27 -8.99 -16.13
N GLU A 188 -11.30 -10.14 -16.79
CA GLU A 188 -11.83 -10.30 -18.16
C GLU A 188 -13.32 -9.99 -18.30
N ARG A 189 -14.10 -9.97 -17.19
CA ARG A 189 -15.51 -9.60 -17.17
C ARG A 189 -15.76 -8.11 -17.33
N PHE A 190 -14.69 -7.30 -17.20
CA PHE A 190 -14.80 -5.85 -17.30
C PHE A 190 -14.99 -5.39 -18.75
N ASP A 191 -16.07 -4.66 -19.02
CA ASP A 191 -16.39 -4.12 -20.34
C ASP A 191 -15.68 -2.78 -20.56
N ARG A 192 -14.67 -2.78 -21.44
CA ARG A 192 -13.87 -1.59 -21.78
C ARG A 192 -14.66 -0.48 -22.49
N ASN A 193 -15.85 -0.79 -23.00
CA ASN A 193 -16.69 0.19 -23.69
C ASN A 193 -17.58 1.01 -22.74
N LYS A 194 -17.52 0.73 -21.42
CA LYS A 194 -18.36 1.38 -20.41
C LYS A 194 -17.54 2.23 -19.46
N ASN A 195 -17.52 3.55 -19.72
CA ASN A 195 -16.93 4.56 -18.81
C ASN A 195 -15.48 4.25 -18.40
N TYR A 196 -14.71 3.55 -19.24
CA TYR A 196 -13.32 3.27 -18.99
C TYR A 196 -12.42 4.36 -19.58
N LEU A 197 -11.53 4.90 -18.75
CA LEU A 197 -10.67 6.03 -19.08
C LEU A 197 -9.23 5.61 -19.41
N GLY A 198 -8.97 4.31 -19.42
CA GLY A 198 -7.61 3.82 -19.58
C GLY A 198 -6.81 3.72 -18.28
N GLU A 199 -5.54 3.46 -18.43
CA GLU A 199 -4.57 3.45 -17.33
C GLU A 199 -3.95 4.85 -17.21
N TRP A 200 -4.00 5.41 -16.00
CA TRP A 200 -3.45 6.74 -15.73
C TRP A 200 -2.00 6.66 -15.28
N SER A 201 -1.14 7.52 -15.82
CA SER A 201 0.17 7.78 -15.23
C SER A 201 0.03 8.53 -13.90
N LYS A 202 1.05 8.50 -13.05
CA LYS A 202 1.05 9.28 -11.80
C LYS A 202 0.93 10.78 -12.05
N GLU A 203 1.63 11.30 -13.05
CA GLU A 203 1.52 12.70 -13.43
C GLU A 203 0.10 13.07 -13.86
N TYR A 204 -0.55 12.21 -14.66
CA TYR A 204 -1.94 12.44 -15.06
C TYR A 204 -2.88 12.40 -13.85
N LEU A 205 -2.70 11.43 -12.94
CA LEU A 205 -3.46 11.32 -11.70
C LEU A 205 -3.34 12.59 -10.86
N TYR A 206 -2.13 13.07 -10.61
CA TYR A 206 -1.89 14.26 -9.79
C TYR A 206 -2.59 15.51 -10.32
N ASN A 207 -2.68 15.65 -11.63
CA ASN A 207 -3.26 16.82 -12.28
C ASN A 207 -4.77 16.73 -12.51
N ASN A 208 -5.34 15.51 -12.62
CA ASN A 208 -6.71 15.34 -13.11
C ASN A 208 -7.66 14.69 -12.10
N LEU A 209 -7.16 14.14 -11.00
CA LEU A 209 -8.02 13.50 -9.99
C LEU A 209 -9.05 14.48 -9.43
N THR A 210 -8.64 15.70 -9.14
CA THR A 210 -9.48 16.81 -8.62
C THR A 210 -10.66 17.20 -9.54
N ASP A 211 -10.69 16.73 -10.78
CA ASP A 211 -11.78 17.06 -11.74
C ASP A 211 -13.05 16.24 -11.48
N TYR A 212 -12.98 15.19 -10.66
CA TYR A 212 -14.11 14.34 -10.29
C TYR A 212 -14.68 14.73 -8.93
N ALA A 213 -16.01 14.54 -8.76
CA ALA A 213 -16.68 14.89 -7.50
C ALA A 213 -16.33 13.94 -6.36
N ASN A 214 -16.25 12.64 -6.63
CA ASN A 214 -16.08 11.62 -5.58
C ASN A 214 -15.15 10.49 -6.04
N LEU A 215 -14.46 9.90 -5.08
CA LEU A 215 -13.85 8.59 -5.25
C LEU A 215 -14.84 7.49 -4.87
N ILE A 216 -14.85 6.40 -5.64
CA ILE A 216 -15.55 5.17 -5.30
C ILE A 216 -14.51 4.06 -5.06
N LEU A 217 -14.65 3.37 -3.94
CA LEU A 217 -13.84 2.19 -3.62
C LEU A 217 -14.73 1.11 -2.96
N LEU A 218 -15.03 0.03 -3.70
CA LEU A 218 -15.95 -1.04 -3.31
C LEU A 218 -15.22 -2.38 -3.19
N SER A 219 -13.95 -2.34 -2.84
CA SER A 219 -13.08 -3.52 -2.73
C SER A 219 -13.51 -4.46 -1.61
N ASP A 220 -13.29 -5.76 -1.81
CA ASP A 220 -13.35 -6.75 -0.75
C ASP A 220 -12.01 -6.77 0.02
N GLY A 221 -11.95 -6.05 1.14
CA GLY A 221 -10.78 -5.93 2.01
C GLY A 221 -9.70 -4.98 1.49
N GLU A 222 -9.34 -4.03 2.33
CA GLU A 222 -8.23 -3.09 2.13
C GLU A 222 -7.51 -2.91 3.46
N ALA A 223 -6.19 -2.77 3.44
CA ALA A 223 -5.44 -2.47 4.66
C ALA A 223 -5.50 -0.96 5.00
N HIS A 224 -5.08 -0.12 4.07
CA HIS A 224 -5.18 1.34 4.11
C HIS A 224 -4.89 1.87 2.69
N PRO A 225 -5.92 1.99 1.84
CA PRO A 225 -5.74 2.24 0.42
C PRO A 225 -5.23 3.65 0.13
N LEU A 226 -4.10 3.76 -0.55
CA LEU A 226 -3.50 5.06 -0.92
C LEU A 226 -4.46 5.93 -1.72
N VAL A 227 -5.26 5.33 -2.59
CA VAL A 227 -6.19 6.06 -3.45
C VAL A 227 -7.19 6.91 -2.66
N CYS A 228 -7.54 6.51 -1.42
CA CYS A 228 -8.38 7.33 -0.55
C CYS A 228 -7.64 8.58 -0.08
N MET A 229 -6.36 8.45 0.29
CA MET A 229 -5.53 9.59 0.69
C MET A 229 -5.26 10.51 -0.50
N GLU A 230 -5.01 9.94 -1.68
CA GLU A 230 -4.85 10.66 -2.94
C GLU A 230 -6.11 11.47 -3.28
N ALA A 231 -7.29 10.86 -3.14
CA ALA A 231 -8.57 11.53 -3.39
C ALA A 231 -8.83 12.69 -2.41
N LEU A 232 -8.60 12.48 -1.11
CA LEU A 232 -8.72 13.53 -0.11
C LEU A 232 -7.75 14.69 -0.37
N SER A 233 -6.50 14.40 -0.76
CA SER A 233 -5.52 15.42 -1.13
C SER A 233 -5.92 16.22 -2.37
N ALA A 234 -6.63 15.59 -3.31
CA ALA A 234 -7.17 16.24 -4.51
C ALA A 234 -8.54 16.92 -4.29
N GLY A 235 -9.14 16.80 -3.09
CA GLY A 235 -10.41 17.45 -2.73
C GLY A 235 -11.67 16.67 -3.08
N LEU A 236 -11.58 15.36 -3.35
CA LEU A 236 -12.73 14.51 -3.62
C LEU A 236 -13.46 14.10 -2.33
N GLY A 237 -14.77 13.88 -2.48
CA GLY A 237 -15.59 13.23 -1.45
C GLY A 237 -15.54 11.70 -1.48
#